data_8bb6cafe9a4fd885a7eccd71605da57b
#
_entry.id   8bb6cafe9a4fd885a7eccd71605da57b
#
_cell.length_a   1.000
_cell.length_b   1.000
_cell.length_c   1.000
_cell.angle_alpha   90.00
_cell.angle_beta   90.00
_cell.angle_gamma   90.00
#
_symmetry.space_group_name_H-M   'P 1'
#
loop_
_entity.id
_entity.type
_entity.pdbx_description
1 polymer ?
#
loop_
_entity_poly.entity_id
_entity_poly.type
_entity_poly.pdbx_seq_one_letter_code
_entity_poly.pdbx_strand_id
1 'polypeptide(L)'
;MCENVVHGTEHDHENRKNGRMCLQSSTMSEHIEITPEIIEIRHYLHAHPERSFKEYETSAYIEKLLRAHDIEVLNNPLETGVVGLIRGDQPGPRIALRADIDGLPIQEDTGLPFSSVNDGVMHGCGHDLHMSYMLGAAFWLAKRRKHIKGSIKLLFQPAEELGLGAKAMVDAGLLADVSAAIGAHNNPNYAPGQIAVGPEPMMAGCVKFHVTLHATGT
;
A
#
# COMPACT_ATOMS: atom_id res chain seq x y z
N MET A 1 5.04 -9.13 26.59
CA MET A 1 4.28 -8.39 27.63
C MET A 1 4.84 -6.99 27.62
N CYS A 2 4.16 -6.07 26.99
CA CYS A 2 4.52 -4.64 27.03
C CYS A 2 3.40 -3.95 27.78
N GLU A 3 3.69 -3.55 29.01
CA GLU A 3 2.77 -2.82 29.86
C GLU A 3 2.73 -1.35 29.49
N ASN A 4 1.56 -0.78 29.67
CA ASN A 4 1.15 0.60 29.41
C ASN A 4 2.11 1.66 29.96
N VAL A 5 2.37 2.71 29.15
CA VAL A 5 2.63 4.04 29.73
C VAL A 5 2.12 5.14 28.79
N VAL A 6 1.06 5.81 29.22
CA VAL A 6 0.81 7.20 28.91
C VAL A 6 1.17 7.96 30.16
N HIS A 7 2.38 8.48 30.22
CA HIS A 7 2.83 9.70 30.94
C HIS A 7 4.35 9.76 30.78
N GLY A 8 4.85 10.91 30.35
CA GLY A 8 6.25 11.12 30.02
C GLY A 8 7.19 10.77 31.19
N THR A 9 8.00 9.76 30.98
CA THR A 9 9.12 9.39 31.82
C THR A 9 10.40 9.48 31.00
N GLU A 10 11.56 9.55 31.66
CA GLU A 10 12.88 9.80 31.06
C GLU A 10 13.27 8.86 29.88
N HIS A 11 12.57 7.75 29.68
CA HIS A 11 12.75 6.85 28.53
C HIS A 11 12.26 7.44 27.18
N ASP A 12 11.40 8.46 27.19
CA ASP A 12 10.95 9.15 25.97
C ASP A 12 12.07 9.99 25.32
N HIS A 13 13.12 10.34 26.05
CA HIS A 13 14.21 11.17 25.55
C HIS A 13 15.20 10.42 24.66
N GLU A 14 15.37 9.12 24.83
CA GLU A 14 16.30 8.34 24.01
C GLU A 14 15.71 7.97 22.65
N ASN A 15 14.39 7.72 22.59
CA ASN A 15 13.69 7.46 21.32
C ASN A 15 13.49 8.71 20.45
N ARG A 16 13.59 9.91 21.04
CA ARG A 16 13.49 11.18 20.28
C ARG A 16 14.75 11.53 19.47
N LYS A 17 15.88 10.89 19.72
CA LYS A 17 17.14 11.20 19.02
C LYS A 17 17.13 10.85 17.54
N ASN A 18 16.17 10.05 17.06
CA ASN A 18 16.03 9.67 15.65
C ASN A 18 14.74 10.18 14.98
N GLY A 19 13.97 11.08 15.63
CA GLY A 19 12.77 11.69 15.02
C GLY A 19 11.64 10.72 14.65
N ARG A 20 11.72 9.46 15.06
CA ARG A 20 10.73 8.43 14.74
C ARG A 20 9.92 8.07 15.98
N MET A 21 8.62 8.30 15.92
CA MET A 21 7.69 7.89 16.97
C MET A 21 7.14 6.50 16.62
N CYS A 22 7.40 5.53 17.48
CA CYS A 22 6.75 4.23 17.42
C CYS A 22 5.41 4.34 18.17
N LEU A 23 4.29 4.29 17.44
CA LEU A 23 2.96 4.27 18.05
C LEU A 23 2.64 2.84 18.46
N GLN A 24 2.58 2.61 19.77
CA GLN A 24 1.95 1.41 20.31
C GLN A 24 0.44 1.67 20.41
N SER A 25 -0.35 0.83 19.74
CA SER A 25 -1.81 0.91 19.73
C SER A 25 -2.37 0.63 21.12
N SER A 26 -2.92 1.61 21.79
CA SER A 26 -3.46 1.44 23.15
C SER A 26 -4.94 1.79 23.33
N THR A 27 -5.78 1.85 22.29
CA THR A 27 -7.21 2.15 22.53
C THR A 27 -8.20 1.64 21.48
N MET A 28 -7.89 0.60 20.70
CA MET A 28 -8.92 -0.12 19.98
C MET A 28 -8.94 -1.58 20.45
N SER A 29 -9.89 -1.91 21.31
CA SER A 29 -10.06 -3.25 21.87
C SER A 29 -10.59 -4.30 20.86
N GLU A 30 -10.71 -3.94 19.59
CA GLU A 30 -11.00 -4.87 18.52
C GLU A 30 -9.72 -5.11 17.73
N HIS A 31 -9.06 -6.22 18.02
CA HIS A 31 -7.94 -6.69 17.19
C HIS A 31 -8.46 -6.94 15.77
N ILE A 32 -7.82 -6.32 14.78
CA ILE A 32 -7.99 -6.74 13.39
C ILE A 32 -7.22 -8.05 13.26
N GLU A 33 -7.94 -9.15 13.24
CA GLU A 33 -7.31 -10.44 12.96
C GLU A 33 -6.93 -10.50 11.48
N ILE A 34 -5.70 -10.96 11.22
CA ILE A 34 -5.31 -11.36 9.87
C ILE A 34 -6.08 -12.65 9.58
N THR A 35 -7.09 -12.53 8.73
CA THR A 35 -7.93 -13.68 8.36
C THR A 35 -7.19 -14.60 7.38
N PRO A 36 -7.53 -15.89 7.34
CA PRO A 36 -7.03 -16.80 6.31
C PRO A 36 -7.22 -16.26 4.89
N GLU A 37 -8.34 -15.56 4.64
CA GLU A 37 -8.63 -14.91 3.36
C GLU A 37 -7.54 -13.91 2.95
N ILE A 38 -7.06 -13.07 3.87
CA ILE A 38 -6.00 -12.08 3.57
C ILE A 38 -4.67 -12.77 3.29
N ILE A 39 -4.39 -13.88 3.96
CA ILE A 39 -3.18 -14.68 3.70
C ILE A 39 -3.25 -15.29 2.29
N GLU A 40 -4.39 -15.86 1.90
CA GLU A 40 -4.61 -16.43 0.57
C GLU A 40 -4.53 -15.34 -0.53
N ILE A 41 -5.12 -14.19 -0.30
CA ILE A 41 -5.01 -13.03 -1.20
C ILE A 41 -3.53 -12.64 -1.39
N ARG A 42 -2.77 -12.54 -0.31
CA ARG A 42 -1.35 -12.22 -0.37
C ARG A 42 -0.56 -13.27 -1.16
N HIS A 43 -0.81 -14.56 -0.93
CA HIS A 43 -0.13 -15.62 -1.67
C HIS A 43 -0.48 -15.60 -3.15
N TYR A 44 -1.74 -15.33 -3.48
CA TYR A 44 -2.18 -15.20 -4.87
C TYR A 44 -1.49 -14.01 -5.57
N LEU A 45 -1.50 -12.84 -4.94
CA LEU A 45 -0.87 -11.64 -5.48
C LEU A 45 0.63 -11.83 -5.66
N HIS A 46 1.30 -12.44 -4.68
CA HIS A 46 2.73 -12.75 -4.77
C HIS A 46 3.07 -13.69 -5.93
N ALA A 47 2.22 -14.70 -6.15
CA ALA A 47 2.42 -15.67 -7.23
C ALA A 47 2.13 -15.11 -8.63
N HIS A 48 1.39 -13.99 -8.75
CA HIS A 48 0.96 -13.43 -10.02
C HIS A 48 1.39 -11.96 -10.21
N PRO A 49 2.67 -11.62 -10.04
CA PRO A 49 3.14 -10.25 -10.20
C PRO A 49 3.10 -9.82 -11.66
N GLU A 50 2.72 -8.58 -11.90
CA GLU A 50 2.72 -7.98 -13.24
C GLU A 50 3.59 -6.72 -13.24
N ARG A 51 4.17 -6.40 -14.40
CA ARG A 51 5.04 -5.22 -14.56
C ARG A 51 4.24 -3.94 -14.57
N SER A 52 4.93 -2.85 -14.24
CA SER A 52 4.40 -1.48 -14.29
C SER A 52 3.65 -1.18 -15.60
N PHE A 53 2.43 -0.64 -15.48
CA PHE A 53 1.45 -0.39 -16.54
C PHE A 53 1.00 -1.65 -17.32
N LYS A 54 1.14 -2.83 -16.71
CA LYS A 54 0.67 -4.11 -17.27
C LYS A 54 -0.09 -4.94 -16.22
N GLU A 55 -0.48 -4.30 -15.13
CA GLU A 55 -1.13 -4.91 -13.96
C GLU A 55 -2.63 -5.18 -14.24
N TYR A 56 -2.94 -5.83 -15.37
CA TYR A 56 -4.32 -6.05 -15.81
C TYR A 56 -5.05 -7.08 -14.96
N GLU A 57 -4.43 -8.24 -14.75
CA GLU A 57 -5.01 -9.33 -13.94
C GLU A 57 -5.05 -8.95 -12.46
N THR A 58 -4.00 -8.28 -11.97
CA THR A 58 -3.94 -7.73 -10.61
C THR A 58 -5.09 -6.74 -10.39
N SER A 59 -5.30 -5.82 -11.32
CA SER A 59 -6.40 -4.83 -11.26
C SER A 59 -7.76 -5.52 -11.27
N ALA A 60 -7.98 -6.48 -12.16
CA ALA A 60 -9.23 -7.25 -12.23
C ALA A 60 -9.49 -8.06 -10.95
N TYR A 61 -8.45 -8.65 -10.39
CA TYR A 61 -8.55 -9.41 -9.13
C TYR A 61 -8.94 -8.52 -7.96
N ILE A 62 -8.28 -7.34 -7.82
CA ILE A 62 -8.59 -6.36 -6.77
C ILE A 62 -10.03 -5.86 -6.93
N GLU A 63 -10.45 -5.50 -8.14
CA GLU A 63 -11.82 -5.07 -8.41
C GLU A 63 -12.85 -6.11 -7.99
N LYS A 64 -12.63 -7.38 -8.35
CA LYS A 64 -13.48 -8.50 -7.93
C LYS A 64 -13.59 -8.59 -6.41
N LEU A 65 -12.48 -8.49 -5.69
CA LEU A 65 -12.45 -8.54 -4.23
C LEU A 65 -13.20 -7.37 -3.58
N LEU A 66 -13.01 -6.14 -4.09
CA LEU A 66 -13.73 -4.97 -3.58
C LEU A 66 -15.24 -5.14 -3.74
N ARG A 67 -15.71 -5.58 -4.91
CA ARG A 67 -17.14 -5.83 -5.17
C ARG A 67 -17.70 -6.93 -4.29
N ALA A 68 -16.94 -8.01 -4.04
CA ALA A 68 -17.34 -9.11 -3.15
C ALA A 68 -17.53 -8.67 -1.70
N HIS A 69 -16.88 -7.58 -1.29
CA HIS A 69 -16.99 -6.99 0.05
C HIS A 69 -17.86 -5.72 0.08
N ASP A 70 -18.78 -5.56 -0.88
CA ASP A 70 -19.70 -4.41 -0.97
C ASP A 70 -18.99 -3.05 -1.03
N ILE A 71 -17.78 -2.99 -1.59
CA ILE A 71 -17.05 -1.75 -1.80
C ILE A 71 -17.29 -1.26 -3.23
N GLU A 72 -17.72 -0.02 -3.34
CA GLU A 72 -17.96 0.63 -4.62
C GLU A 72 -16.64 0.76 -5.40
N VAL A 73 -16.62 0.33 -6.65
CA VAL A 73 -15.49 0.56 -7.56
C VAL A 73 -15.84 1.72 -8.48
N LEU A 74 -15.03 2.75 -8.42
CA LEU A 74 -15.19 3.97 -9.21
C LEU A 74 -14.56 3.80 -10.60
N ASN A 75 -15.00 4.64 -11.54
CA ASN A 75 -14.35 4.72 -12.84
C ASN A 75 -12.88 5.15 -12.69
N ASN A 76 -12.00 4.39 -13.29
CA ASN A 76 -10.59 4.71 -13.41
C ASN A 76 -10.27 4.96 -14.90
N PRO A 77 -9.82 6.16 -15.31
CA PRO A 77 -9.48 6.44 -16.71
C PRO A 77 -8.13 5.84 -17.14
N LEU A 78 -7.35 5.26 -16.21
CA LEU A 78 -6.12 4.55 -16.52
C LEU A 78 -6.43 3.10 -16.95
N GLU A 79 -5.55 2.51 -17.75
CA GLU A 79 -5.70 1.12 -18.21
C GLU A 79 -5.55 0.10 -17.08
N THR A 80 -4.73 0.42 -16.06
CA THR A 80 -4.47 -0.42 -14.89
C THR A 80 -4.61 0.38 -13.60
N GLY A 81 -4.64 -0.33 -12.48
CA GLY A 81 -4.97 0.26 -11.18
C GLY A 81 -6.47 0.24 -10.90
N VAL A 82 -6.84 0.40 -9.64
CA VAL A 82 -8.23 0.35 -9.19
C VAL A 82 -8.51 1.49 -8.22
N VAL A 83 -9.71 2.05 -8.33
CA VAL A 83 -10.20 3.07 -7.38
C VAL A 83 -11.44 2.55 -6.69
N GLY A 84 -11.33 2.29 -5.40
CA GLY A 84 -12.46 1.92 -4.54
C GLY A 84 -12.98 3.10 -3.73
N LEU A 85 -14.22 2.99 -3.24
CA LEU A 85 -14.82 3.99 -2.34
C LEU A 85 -15.65 3.33 -1.25
N ILE A 86 -15.32 3.67 -0.01
CA ILE A 86 -16.12 3.34 1.16
C ILE A 86 -16.78 4.62 1.64
N ARG A 87 -18.11 4.70 1.55
CA ARG A 87 -18.87 5.83 2.07
C ARG A 87 -19.23 5.59 3.51
N GLY A 88 -18.89 6.54 4.38
CA GLY A 88 -19.38 6.56 5.74
C GLY A 88 -20.82 7.09 5.81
N ASP A 89 -21.52 6.76 6.89
CA ASP A 89 -22.92 7.16 7.11
C ASP A 89 -23.03 8.61 7.61
N GLN A 90 -21.94 9.29 7.88
CA GLN A 90 -21.91 10.66 8.37
C GLN A 90 -21.13 11.57 7.41
N PRO A 91 -21.52 12.85 7.26
CA PRO A 91 -20.76 13.78 6.45
C PRO A 91 -19.36 14.04 7.03
N GLY A 92 -18.39 14.26 6.16
CA GLY A 92 -17.00 14.51 6.55
C GLY A 92 -16.06 14.56 5.35
N PRO A 93 -14.77 14.69 5.59
CA PRO A 93 -13.76 14.75 4.53
C PRO A 93 -13.59 13.39 3.83
N ARG A 94 -12.94 13.43 2.67
CA ARG A 94 -12.47 12.23 1.98
C ARG A 94 -10.99 12.03 2.23
N ILE A 95 -10.62 10.85 2.71
CA ILE A 95 -9.23 10.45 2.91
C ILE A 95 -8.92 9.33 1.93
N ALA A 96 -7.73 9.33 1.34
CA ALA A 96 -7.27 8.23 0.51
C ALA A 96 -6.38 7.27 1.29
N LEU A 97 -6.54 5.97 1.04
CA LEU A 97 -5.57 4.93 1.35
C LEU A 97 -4.92 4.48 0.05
N ARG A 98 -3.59 4.36 0.02
CA ARG A 98 -2.82 4.02 -1.16
C ARG A 98 -2.00 2.74 -0.97
N ALA A 99 -2.06 1.85 -1.94
CA ALA A 99 -1.10 0.78 -2.13
C ALA A 99 -0.68 0.76 -3.61
N ASP A 100 0.58 0.47 -3.86
CA ASP A 100 1.11 0.14 -5.17
C ASP A 100 0.82 -1.31 -5.54
N ILE A 101 0.85 -1.64 -6.85
CA ILE A 101 0.40 -2.95 -7.32
C ILE A 101 1.33 -3.63 -8.31
N ASP A 102 2.39 -2.96 -8.77
CA ASP A 102 3.30 -3.50 -9.77
C ASP A 102 4.42 -4.36 -9.17
N GLY A 103 4.97 -5.24 -9.99
CA GLY A 103 6.12 -6.07 -9.69
C GLY A 103 7.38 -5.62 -10.42
N LEU A 104 8.52 -6.04 -9.91
CA LEU A 104 9.84 -5.77 -10.46
C LEU A 104 10.21 -6.78 -11.56
N PRO A 105 10.98 -6.36 -12.60
CA PRO A 105 11.49 -7.26 -13.63
C PRO A 105 12.69 -8.07 -13.12
N ILE A 106 12.43 -8.92 -12.13
CA ILE A 106 13.43 -9.76 -11.44
C ILE A 106 12.93 -11.19 -11.44
N GLN A 107 13.81 -12.16 -11.75
CA GLN A 107 13.49 -13.57 -11.61
C GLN A 107 13.46 -13.94 -10.11
N GLU A 108 12.34 -14.46 -9.64
CA GLU A 108 12.25 -14.96 -8.28
C GLU A 108 12.97 -16.30 -8.13
N ASP A 109 13.76 -16.42 -7.04
CA ASP A 109 14.47 -17.63 -6.64
C ASP A 109 14.36 -17.84 -5.11
N THR A 110 13.13 -17.70 -4.60
CA THR A 110 12.87 -17.86 -3.15
C THR A 110 12.57 -19.29 -2.74
N GLY A 111 12.09 -20.12 -3.68
CA GLY A 111 11.64 -21.49 -3.40
C GLY A 111 10.38 -21.57 -2.54
N LEU A 112 9.63 -20.47 -2.38
CA LEU A 112 8.37 -20.44 -1.65
C LEU A 112 7.28 -21.23 -2.40
N PRO A 113 6.34 -21.87 -1.71
CA PRO A 113 5.25 -22.61 -2.35
C PRO A 113 4.28 -21.71 -3.15
N PHE A 114 4.38 -20.40 -2.97
CA PHE A 114 3.62 -19.37 -3.69
C PHE A 114 4.54 -18.42 -4.45
N SER A 115 5.74 -18.86 -4.83
CA SER A 115 6.64 -18.08 -5.70
C SER A 115 5.96 -17.69 -7.00
N SER A 116 6.46 -16.62 -7.63
CA SER A 116 5.96 -16.12 -8.90
C SER A 116 5.85 -17.21 -9.96
N VAL A 117 4.71 -17.29 -10.60
CA VAL A 117 4.49 -18.14 -11.79
C VAL A 117 4.78 -17.39 -13.09
N ASN A 118 5.10 -16.10 -13.02
CA ASN A 118 5.42 -15.23 -14.14
C ASN A 118 6.93 -15.06 -14.25
N ASP A 119 7.53 -15.71 -15.23
CA ASP A 119 8.98 -15.67 -15.46
C ASP A 119 9.51 -14.23 -15.55
N GLY A 120 10.59 -13.97 -14.82
CA GLY A 120 11.28 -12.68 -14.82
C GLY A 120 10.50 -11.53 -14.18
N VAL A 121 9.49 -11.82 -13.36
CA VAL A 121 8.76 -10.81 -12.59
C VAL A 121 8.54 -11.31 -11.17
N MET A 122 8.74 -10.45 -10.16
CA MET A 122 8.44 -10.76 -8.77
C MET A 122 8.00 -9.52 -7.98
N HIS A 123 7.29 -9.74 -6.88
CA HIS A 123 7.03 -8.70 -5.89
C HIS A 123 8.22 -8.53 -4.93
N GLY A 124 9.38 -8.08 -5.47
CA GLY A 124 10.60 -7.89 -4.69
C GLY A 124 10.58 -6.68 -3.75
N CYS A 125 9.69 -5.72 -3.98
CA CYS A 125 9.50 -4.54 -3.12
C CYS A 125 8.39 -4.74 -2.08
N GLY A 126 7.62 -5.85 -2.15
CA GLY A 126 6.56 -6.18 -1.20
C GLY A 126 5.21 -5.52 -1.48
N HIS A 127 4.94 -5.13 -2.73
CA HIS A 127 3.65 -4.55 -3.12
C HIS A 127 2.49 -5.53 -2.93
N ASP A 128 2.72 -6.83 -2.95
CA ASP A 128 1.77 -7.88 -2.57
C ASP A 128 1.33 -7.75 -1.10
N LEU A 129 2.24 -7.39 -0.19
CA LEU A 129 1.92 -7.08 1.20
C LEU A 129 1.12 -5.77 1.28
N HIS A 130 1.53 -4.74 0.52
CA HIS A 130 0.85 -3.44 0.50
C HIS A 130 -0.62 -3.58 0.06
N MET A 131 -0.87 -4.30 -1.03
CA MET A 131 -2.24 -4.63 -1.47
C MET A 131 -3.02 -5.39 -0.41
N SER A 132 -2.39 -6.40 0.19
CA SER A 132 -3.06 -7.29 1.14
C SER A 132 -3.48 -6.60 2.43
N TYR A 133 -2.60 -5.80 3.04
CA TYR A 133 -3.01 -5.07 4.25
C TYR A 133 -4.01 -3.96 3.95
N MET A 134 -3.93 -3.32 2.76
CA MET A 134 -4.93 -2.34 2.37
C MET A 134 -6.29 -2.98 2.11
N LEU A 135 -6.35 -4.14 1.46
CA LEU A 135 -7.59 -4.91 1.29
C LEU A 135 -8.17 -5.33 2.63
N GLY A 136 -7.34 -5.85 3.54
CA GLY A 136 -7.76 -6.21 4.89
C GLY A 136 -8.36 -5.02 5.66
N ALA A 137 -7.70 -3.88 5.60
CA ALA A 137 -8.20 -2.64 6.18
C ALA A 137 -9.52 -2.20 5.52
N ALA A 138 -9.61 -2.29 4.19
CA ALA A 138 -10.82 -1.92 3.44
C ALA A 138 -12.01 -2.80 3.81
N PHE A 139 -11.81 -4.12 3.92
CA PHE A 139 -12.88 -5.06 4.32
C PHE A 139 -13.35 -4.81 5.75
N TRP A 140 -12.42 -4.50 6.66
CA TRP A 140 -12.75 -4.14 8.04
C TRP A 140 -13.52 -2.82 8.12
N LEU A 141 -13.09 -1.79 7.38
CA LEU A 141 -13.75 -0.47 7.31
C LEU A 141 -15.12 -0.55 6.64
N ALA A 142 -15.27 -1.35 5.59
CA ALA A 142 -16.55 -1.50 4.89
C ALA A 142 -17.66 -2.06 5.80
N LYS A 143 -17.32 -2.89 6.77
CA LYS A 143 -18.25 -3.40 7.80
C LYS A 143 -18.59 -2.35 8.87
N ARG A 144 -17.91 -1.19 8.88
CA ARG A 144 -17.99 -0.17 9.95
C ARG A 144 -18.38 1.22 9.44
N ARG A 145 -19.10 1.30 8.33
CA ARG A 145 -19.53 2.58 7.71
C ARG A 145 -20.20 3.55 8.69
N LYS A 146 -20.96 3.01 9.67
CA LYS A 146 -21.62 3.78 10.72
C LYS A 146 -20.67 4.61 11.59
N HIS A 147 -19.41 4.20 11.67
CA HIS A 147 -18.36 4.87 12.45
C HIS A 147 -17.47 5.78 11.61
N ILE A 148 -17.68 5.83 10.29
CA ILE A 148 -16.89 6.64 9.37
C ILE A 148 -17.59 7.96 9.12
N LYS A 149 -16.86 9.07 9.37
CA LYS A 149 -17.26 10.41 8.97
C LYS A 149 -16.58 10.74 7.64
N GLY A 150 -17.40 11.05 6.62
CA GLY A 150 -16.89 11.27 5.26
C GLY A 150 -16.76 9.98 4.47
N SER A 151 -15.67 9.83 3.72
CA SER A 151 -15.45 8.65 2.89
C SER A 151 -13.96 8.29 2.79
N ILE A 152 -13.70 7.03 2.47
CA ILE A 152 -12.35 6.52 2.27
C ILE A 152 -12.24 6.08 0.81
N LYS A 153 -11.34 6.74 0.08
CA LYS A 153 -10.99 6.37 -1.29
C LYS A 153 -9.80 5.41 -1.25
N LEU A 154 -9.92 4.27 -1.90
CA LEU A 154 -8.86 3.28 -2.02
C LEU A 154 -8.18 3.49 -3.36
N LEU A 155 -6.89 3.72 -3.37
CA LEU A 155 -6.08 3.96 -4.56
C LEU A 155 -5.09 2.80 -4.70
N PHE A 156 -5.40 1.85 -5.57
CA PHE A 156 -4.48 0.79 -5.98
C PHE A 156 -3.70 1.32 -7.18
N GLN A 157 -2.50 1.83 -6.89
CA GLN A 157 -1.70 2.61 -7.82
C GLN A 157 -0.83 1.70 -8.70
N PRO A 158 -0.92 1.80 -10.04
CA PRO A 158 -0.01 1.13 -10.94
C PRO A 158 1.36 1.81 -11.00
N ALA A 159 2.35 1.14 -11.57
CA ALA A 159 3.63 1.69 -12.03
C ALA A 159 4.37 2.56 -11.00
N GLU A 160 4.45 2.09 -9.75
CA GLU A 160 5.24 2.75 -8.70
C GLU A 160 6.72 2.69 -9.04
N GLU A 161 7.23 1.54 -9.47
CA GLU A 161 8.64 1.26 -9.75
C GLU A 161 9.22 2.07 -10.93
N LEU A 162 8.35 2.65 -11.75
CA LEU A 162 8.75 3.62 -12.78
C LEU A 162 8.71 5.08 -12.28
N GLY A 163 8.12 5.34 -11.11
CA GLY A 163 7.87 6.68 -10.59
C GLY A 163 6.79 7.46 -11.37
N LEU A 164 5.95 6.76 -12.14
CA LEU A 164 4.98 7.39 -13.06
C LEU A 164 3.52 7.22 -12.63
N GLY A 165 3.19 6.16 -11.91
CA GLY A 165 1.80 5.81 -11.62
C GLY A 165 1.09 6.81 -10.73
N ALA A 166 1.74 7.32 -9.69
CA ALA A 166 1.17 8.35 -8.82
C ALA A 166 0.86 9.63 -9.62
N LYS A 167 1.78 10.05 -10.50
CA LYS A 167 1.56 11.20 -11.38
C LYS A 167 0.38 10.97 -12.33
N ALA A 168 0.28 9.78 -12.92
CA ALA A 168 -0.84 9.44 -13.81
C ALA A 168 -2.19 9.53 -13.08
N MET A 169 -2.28 9.05 -11.82
CA MET A 169 -3.48 9.17 -11.00
C MET A 169 -3.83 10.63 -10.65
N VAL A 170 -2.82 11.45 -10.36
CA VAL A 170 -3.03 12.89 -10.12
C VAL A 170 -3.51 13.60 -11.38
N ASP A 171 -2.86 13.38 -12.51
CA ASP A 171 -3.22 13.98 -13.80
C ASP A 171 -4.64 13.56 -14.25
N ALA A 172 -5.05 12.34 -13.90
CA ALA A 172 -6.40 11.82 -14.12
C ALA A 172 -7.46 12.39 -13.15
N GLY A 173 -7.06 13.28 -12.23
CA GLY A 173 -7.96 13.94 -11.28
C GLY A 173 -8.45 13.03 -10.13
N LEU A 174 -7.88 11.84 -9.96
CA LEU A 174 -8.35 10.87 -8.97
C LEU A 174 -8.15 11.31 -7.51
N LEU A 175 -7.30 12.32 -7.28
CA LEU A 175 -7.03 12.88 -5.96
C LEU A 175 -7.66 14.28 -5.74
N ALA A 176 -8.39 14.84 -6.71
CA ALA A 176 -8.89 16.21 -6.63
C ALA A 176 -9.85 16.47 -5.45
N ASP A 177 -10.54 15.43 -4.98
CA ASP A 177 -11.53 15.49 -3.90
C ASP A 177 -11.01 14.88 -2.58
N VAL A 178 -9.70 14.65 -2.47
CA VAL A 178 -9.04 14.01 -1.33
C VAL A 178 -8.39 15.06 -0.43
N SER A 179 -8.72 15.04 0.86
CA SER A 179 -8.18 15.98 1.87
C SER A 179 -6.81 15.54 2.41
N ALA A 180 -6.58 14.24 2.47
CA ALA A 180 -5.31 13.64 2.91
C ALA A 180 -5.16 12.24 2.32
N ALA A 181 -3.91 11.80 2.13
CA ALA A 181 -3.60 10.46 1.66
C ALA A 181 -2.65 9.77 2.65
N ILE A 182 -2.87 8.47 2.87
CA ILE A 182 -2.08 7.62 3.73
C ILE A 182 -1.59 6.44 2.88
N GLY A 183 -0.30 6.20 2.92
CA GLY A 183 0.34 4.99 2.39
C GLY A 183 1.25 4.39 3.46
N ALA A 184 1.51 3.10 3.35
CA ALA A 184 2.47 2.40 4.18
C ALA A 184 3.41 1.59 3.30
N HIS A 185 4.64 1.41 3.75
CA HIS A 185 5.62 0.57 3.07
C HIS A 185 6.21 -0.44 4.06
N ASN A 186 6.32 -1.70 3.67
CA ASN A 186 7.02 -2.69 4.47
C ASN A 186 8.51 -2.32 4.58
N ASN A 187 9.11 -2.60 5.72
CA ASN A 187 10.53 -2.35 5.93
C ASN A 187 11.14 -3.53 6.72
N PRO A 188 12.11 -4.25 6.11
CA PRO A 188 12.72 -5.43 6.74
C PRO A 188 13.53 -5.11 8.01
N ASN A 189 13.84 -3.84 8.27
CA ASN A 189 14.56 -3.42 9.47
C ASN A 189 13.68 -3.32 10.72
N TYR A 190 12.36 -3.49 10.59
CA TYR A 190 11.43 -3.47 11.72
C TYR A 190 10.92 -4.86 12.03
N ALA A 191 10.79 -5.17 13.30
CA ALA A 191 10.17 -6.41 13.74
C ALA A 191 8.65 -6.41 13.40
N PRO A 192 8.04 -7.59 13.20
CA PRO A 192 6.60 -7.70 13.04
C PRO A 192 5.82 -6.99 14.16
N GLY A 193 4.80 -6.22 13.80
CA GLY A 193 4.01 -5.42 14.74
C GLY A 193 4.57 -4.03 15.06
N GLN A 194 5.76 -3.69 14.54
CA GLN A 194 6.29 -2.33 14.66
C GLN A 194 5.83 -1.47 13.49
N ILE A 195 5.39 -0.25 13.81
CA ILE A 195 5.02 0.79 12.84
C ILE A 195 5.85 2.03 13.15
N ALA A 196 6.59 2.51 12.15
CA ALA A 196 7.32 3.77 12.25
C ALA A 196 6.55 4.89 11.54
N VAL A 197 6.35 6.00 12.21
CA VAL A 197 5.79 7.23 11.65
C VAL A 197 6.63 8.41 12.11
N GLY A 198 6.70 9.45 11.30
CA GLY A 198 7.44 10.65 11.65
C GLY A 198 7.04 11.83 10.77
N PRO A 199 7.34 13.07 11.19
CA PRO A 199 7.09 14.28 10.42
C PRO A 199 8.12 14.50 9.31
N GLU A 200 9.18 13.72 9.30
CA GLU A 200 10.29 13.85 8.36
C GLU A 200 10.04 13.08 7.06
N PRO A 201 10.68 13.44 5.93
CA PRO A 201 10.63 12.64 4.72
C PRO A 201 11.11 11.21 5.00
N MET A 202 10.26 10.22 4.73
CA MET A 202 10.56 8.81 5.00
C MET A 202 11.09 8.06 3.77
N MET A 203 10.80 8.57 2.56
CA MET A 203 11.20 7.96 1.30
C MET A 203 12.27 8.80 0.62
N ALA A 204 13.21 8.12 -0.05
CA ALA A 204 14.23 8.79 -0.85
C ALA A 204 13.65 9.35 -2.14
N GLY A 205 14.25 10.41 -2.65
CA GLY A 205 13.99 10.88 -4.01
C GLY A 205 14.70 10.00 -5.03
N CYS A 206 14.11 9.86 -6.21
CA CYS A 206 14.72 9.14 -7.33
C CYS A 206 15.00 10.10 -8.49
N VAL A 207 16.20 10.01 -9.07
CA VAL A 207 16.56 10.70 -10.30
C VAL A 207 17.10 9.68 -11.28
N LYS A 208 16.51 9.63 -12.47
CA LYS A 208 16.97 8.78 -13.56
C LYS A 208 17.69 9.63 -14.60
N PHE A 209 18.91 9.25 -14.95
CA PHE A 209 19.64 9.85 -16.06
C PHE A 209 20.14 8.77 -17.01
N HIS A 210 20.21 9.15 -18.29
CA HIS A 210 20.70 8.32 -19.37
C HIS A 210 22.00 8.91 -19.92
N VAL A 211 23.05 8.11 -19.97
CA VAL A 211 24.36 8.53 -20.51
C VAL A 211 24.68 7.67 -21.75
N THR A 212 24.86 8.32 -22.87
CA THR A 212 25.31 7.67 -24.10
C THR A 212 26.74 8.07 -24.40
N LEU A 213 27.64 7.10 -24.48
CA LEU A 213 29.03 7.31 -24.84
C LEU A 213 29.24 6.93 -26.31
N HIS A 214 29.75 7.87 -27.09
CA HIS A 214 30.18 7.62 -28.45
C HIS A 214 31.72 7.61 -28.47
N ALA A 215 32.30 6.44 -28.78
CA ALA A 215 33.73 6.26 -28.92
C ALA A 215 34.04 5.98 -30.38
N THR A 216 35.02 6.70 -30.95
CA THR A 216 35.69 6.33 -32.20
C THR A 216 36.88 5.47 -31.82
N GLY A 217 36.84 4.19 -32.19
CA GLY A 217 38.01 3.31 -32.01
C GLY A 217 39.21 3.83 -32.82
N THR A 218 40.37 3.74 -32.23
CA THR A 218 41.66 3.93 -32.94
C THR A 218 42.21 2.59 -33.34
#